data_20296b3de78dc5f61e307b1b1e88fe27
#
_entry.id   20296b3de78dc5f61e307b1b1e88fe27
#
_cell.length_a   1.000
_cell.length_b   1.000
_cell.length_c   1.000
_cell.angle_alpha   90.00
_cell.angle_beta   90.00
_cell.angle_gamma   90.00
#
_symmetry.space_group_name_H-M   'P 1'
#
loop_
_entity.id
_entity.type
_entity.pdbx_description
1 polymer ?
#
loop_
_entity_poly.entity_id
_entity_poly.type
_entity_poly.pdbx_seq_one_letter_code
_entity_poly.pdbx_strand_id
1 'polypeptide(L)' 'MDKLEFYQKQYAFLVGEMDRAIDALERQNPLLAQQTLTNALATTEQRWIDTFPAESSEADPDSL' A
#
# COMPACT_ATOMS: atom_id res chain seq x y z
N MET A 1 -4.76 5.54 -17.29
CA MET A 1 -5.15 4.28 -16.62
C MET A 1 -6.52 4.43 -16.01
N ASP A 2 -7.38 3.46 -16.21
CA ASP A 2 -8.70 3.41 -15.60
C ASP A 2 -8.56 3.27 -14.06
N LYS A 3 -9.36 4.04 -13.31
CA LYS A 3 -9.31 3.97 -11.85
C LYS A 3 -9.65 2.58 -11.32
N LEU A 4 -10.62 1.91 -11.94
CA LEU A 4 -10.99 0.55 -11.51
C LEU A 4 -9.81 -0.40 -11.66
N GLU A 5 -9.12 -0.34 -12.80
CA GLU A 5 -7.93 -1.17 -13.02
C GLU A 5 -6.84 -0.85 -12.01
N PHE A 6 -6.63 0.44 -11.72
CA PHE A 6 -5.66 0.86 -10.72
C PHE A 6 -5.98 0.27 -9.35
N TYR A 7 -7.23 0.37 -8.91
CA TYR A 7 -7.64 -0.15 -7.61
C TYR A 7 -7.54 -1.68 -7.55
N GLN A 8 -7.84 -2.37 -8.65
CA GLN A 8 -7.69 -3.82 -8.69
C GLN A 8 -6.24 -4.25 -8.51
N LYS A 9 -5.32 -3.54 -9.15
CA LYS A 9 -3.89 -3.82 -9.01
C LYS A 9 -3.38 -3.50 -7.61
N GLN A 10 -3.83 -2.38 -7.04
CA GLN A 10 -3.47 -2.02 -5.66
C GLN A 10 -4.02 -3.05 -4.67
N TYR A 11 -5.25 -3.49 -4.87
CA TYR A 11 -5.86 -4.51 -4.02
C TYR A 11 -5.02 -5.80 -4.05
N ALA A 12 -4.68 -6.28 -5.23
CA ALA A 12 -3.90 -7.51 -5.39
C ALA A 12 -2.52 -7.37 -4.73
N PHE A 13 -1.87 -6.23 -4.92
CA PHE A 13 -0.58 -5.96 -4.30
C PHE A 13 -0.67 -5.99 -2.78
N LEU A 14 -1.64 -5.27 -2.21
CA LEU A 14 -1.80 -5.17 -0.76
C LEU A 14 -2.16 -6.52 -0.14
N VAL A 15 -3.03 -7.30 -0.78
CA VAL A 15 -3.36 -8.64 -0.29
C VAL A 15 -2.11 -9.50 -0.23
N GLY A 16 -1.28 -9.46 -1.27
CA GLY A 16 -0.03 -10.22 -1.30
C GLY A 16 0.93 -9.79 -0.20
N GLU A 17 1.06 -8.50 0.04
CA GLU A 17 1.97 -8.00 1.08
C GLU A 17 1.45 -8.31 2.48
N MET A 18 0.13 -8.23 2.69
CA MET A 18 -0.45 -8.62 3.98
C MET A 18 -0.23 -10.10 4.26
N ASP A 19 -0.38 -10.93 3.24
CA ASP A 19 -0.14 -12.37 3.37
C ASP A 19 1.30 -12.66 3.76
N ARG A 20 2.26 -11.95 3.15
CA ARG A 20 3.67 -12.08 3.51
C ARG A 20 3.94 -11.64 4.95
N ALA A 21 3.29 -10.58 5.39
CA ALA A 21 3.44 -10.10 6.77
C ALA A 21 2.89 -11.13 7.76
N ILE A 22 1.76 -11.73 7.46
CA ILE A 22 1.17 -12.77 8.29
C ILE A 22 2.11 -13.98 8.38
N ASP A 23 2.66 -14.40 7.23
CA ASP A 23 3.63 -15.49 7.19
C ASP A 23 4.86 -15.18 8.06
N ALA A 24 5.36 -13.95 7.99
CA ALA A 24 6.48 -13.53 8.81
C ALA A 24 6.16 -13.62 10.31
N LEU A 25 4.95 -13.22 10.70
CA LEU A 25 4.52 -13.34 12.08
C LEU A 25 4.41 -14.79 12.53
N GLU A 26 3.90 -15.67 11.66
CA GLU A 26 3.81 -17.10 11.95
C GLU A 26 5.19 -17.71 12.15
N ARG A 27 6.19 -17.18 11.47
CA ARG A 27 7.59 -17.60 11.61
C ARG A 27 8.30 -16.90 12.75
N GLN A 28 7.56 -16.14 13.55
CA GLN A 28 8.09 -15.40 14.70
C GLN A 28 9.15 -14.37 14.29
N ASN A 29 8.90 -13.69 13.16
CA ASN A 29 9.77 -12.64 12.66
C ASN A 29 9.00 -11.32 12.53
N PRO A 30 8.71 -10.65 13.68
CA PRO A 30 7.91 -9.43 13.66
C PRO A 30 8.60 -8.26 12.95
N LEU A 31 9.92 -8.21 12.95
CA LEU A 31 10.65 -7.15 12.27
C LEU A 31 10.42 -7.24 10.76
N LEU A 32 10.49 -8.45 10.20
CA LEU A 32 10.21 -8.64 8.78
C LEU A 32 8.76 -8.27 8.45
N ALA A 33 7.81 -8.64 9.30
CA ALA A 33 6.41 -8.28 9.12
C ALA A 33 6.24 -6.76 9.09
N GLN A 34 6.87 -6.06 10.04
CA GLN A 34 6.82 -4.61 10.10
C GLN A 34 7.42 -3.96 8.86
N GLN A 35 8.58 -4.44 8.41
CA GLN A 35 9.22 -3.93 7.21
C GLN A 35 8.37 -4.15 5.97
N THR A 36 7.77 -5.32 5.86
CA THR A 36 6.88 -5.66 4.73
C THR A 36 5.70 -4.70 4.68
N LEU A 37 5.05 -4.47 5.81
CA LEU A 37 3.88 -3.58 5.87
C LEU A 37 4.27 -2.12 5.64
N THR A 38 5.39 -1.69 6.21
CA THR A 38 5.90 -0.32 6.03
C THR A 38 6.20 -0.05 4.56
N ASN A 39 6.87 -0.99 3.89
CA ASN A 39 7.18 -0.85 2.47
C ASN A 39 5.92 -0.89 1.61
N ALA A 40 4.95 -1.75 1.97
CA ALA A 40 3.69 -1.84 1.25
C ALA A 40 2.92 -0.52 1.34
N LEU A 41 2.87 0.08 2.52
CA LEU A 41 2.20 1.35 2.74
C LEU A 41 2.84 2.45 1.89
N ALA A 42 4.17 2.58 1.96
CA ALA A 42 4.89 3.60 1.21
C ALA A 42 4.71 3.41 -0.31
N THR A 43 4.80 2.18 -0.79
CA THR A 43 4.63 1.87 -2.21
C THR A 43 3.22 2.20 -2.69
N THR A 44 2.22 1.85 -1.89
CA THR A 44 0.82 2.11 -2.23
C THR A 44 0.56 3.61 -2.33
N GLU A 45 1.05 4.37 -1.35
CA GLU A 45 0.90 5.83 -1.35
C GLU A 45 1.62 6.46 -2.55
N GLN A 46 2.83 5.99 -2.85
CA GLN A 46 3.61 6.54 -3.97
C GLN A 46 2.93 6.25 -5.30
N ARG A 47 2.37 5.08 -5.47
CA ARG A 47 1.65 4.73 -6.70
C ARG A 47 0.43 5.61 -6.90
N TRP A 48 -0.29 5.93 -5.81
CA TRP A 48 -1.42 6.83 -5.86
C TRP A 48 -0.99 8.23 -6.30
N ILE A 49 0.06 8.76 -5.66
CA ILE A 49 0.58 10.09 -5.97
C ILE A 49 1.04 10.17 -7.43
N ASP A 50 1.75 9.16 -7.91
CA ASP A 50 2.28 9.14 -9.27
C ASP A 50 1.19 9.01 -10.33
N THR A 51 0.13 8.27 -10.01
CA THR A 51 -0.95 8.02 -10.97
C THR A 51 -1.99 9.13 -10.97
N PHE A 52 -2.30 9.70 -9.80
CA PHE A 52 -3.32 10.73 -9.64
C PHE A 52 -2.77 11.91 -8.84
N PRO A 53 -1.79 12.64 -9.39
CA PRO A 53 -1.14 13.72 -8.61
C PRO A 53 -2.09 14.84 -8.20
N ALA A 54 -3.06 15.19 -9.03
CA ALA A 54 -4.04 16.23 -8.69
C ALA A 54 -4.94 15.81 -7.54
N GLU A 55 -5.39 14.56 -7.53
CA GLU A 55 -6.24 14.02 -6.47
C GLU A 55 -5.45 13.85 -5.18
N SER A 56 -4.17 13.49 -5.26
CA SER A 56 -3.30 13.38 -4.09
C SER A 56 -3.14 14.71 -3.39
N SER A 57 -3.02 15.81 -4.14
CA SER A 57 -2.91 17.16 -3.58
C SER A 57 -4.16 17.55 -2.81
N GLU A 58 -5.32 17.10 -3.28
CA GLU A 58 -6.60 17.42 -2.65
C GLU A 58 -6.87 16.54 -1.43
N ALA A 59 -6.20 15.42 -1.34
CA ALA A 59 -6.41 14.44 -0.27
C ALA A 59 -5.50 14.66 0.92
N ASP A 60 -5.11 15.91 1.17
CA ASP A 60 -4.27 16.27 2.32
C ASP A 60 -5.02 15.98 3.62
N PRO A 61 -4.47 15.12 4.50
CA PRO A 61 -5.13 14.81 5.76
C PRO A 61 -5.33 16.02 6.66
N ASP A 62 -4.50 17.03 6.53
CA ASP A 62 -4.62 18.26 7.32
C ASP A 62 -5.81 19.11 6.90
N SER A 63 -6.39 18.84 5.74
CA SER A 63 -7.55 19.57 5.25
C SER A 63 -8.87 18.93 5.67
N LEU A 64 -8.83 17.85 6.37
CA LEU A 64 -10.04 17.14 6.81
C LEU A 64 -10.63 17.71 8.10
#